data_3447618d0318c55f1188a29726adc0db
#
_entry.id   3447618d0318c55f1188a29726adc0db
#
_cell.length_a   1.000
_cell.length_b   1.000
_cell.length_c   1.000
_cell.angle_alpha   90.00
_cell.angle_beta   90.00
_cell.angle_gamma   90.00
#
_symmetry.space_group_name_H-M   'P 1'
#
loop_
_entity.id
_entity.type
_entity.pdbx_description
1 polymer ?
#
loop_
_entity_poly.entity_id
_entity_poly.type
_entity_poly.pdbx_seq_one_letter_code
_entity_poly.pdbx_strand_id
1 'polypeptide(L)'
;MTKIILAFPCMGKTYYANQHPNTALDLESSDFLFDRIGYEHLSSEEFKGIPNRTRKENGLEDYLKAIDEAVKSGKYKYVFTAQNPEIVKGIIAMGYDVHYVKPLPIVASERVFRSRAELRGNNKEWIENTIKFLIPSPLSIFTQAELEHVYLHFAPSHDYLSGFLDKFE
;
A
#
# COMPACT_ATOMS: atom_id res chain seq x y z
N MET A 1 8.68 16.48 -6.89
CA MET A 1 9.21 15.51 -5.89
C MET A 1 8.29 14.29 -5.86
N THR A 2 8.81 13.09 -5.88
CA THR A 2 8.02 11.84 -5.78
C THR A 2 7.47 11.67 -4.37
N LYS A 3 6.18 11.33 -4.24
CA LYS A 3 5.54 11.02 -2.95
C LYS A 3 5.34 9.51 -2.81
N ILE A 4 5.75 8.94 -1.69
CA ILE A 4 5.49 7.52 -1.36
C ILE A 4 4.16 7.43 -0.63
N ILE A 5 3.21 6.71 -1.23
CA ILE A 5 1.82 6.62 -0.77
C ILE A 5 1.53 5.21 -0.23
N LEU A 6 1.13 5.14 1.01
CA LEU A 6 0.69 3.95 1.72
C LEU A 6 -0.84 4.00 1.82
N ALA A 7 -1.53 3.53 0.80
CA ALA A 7 -3.00 3.58 0.83
C ALA A 7 -3.60 2.32 1.44
N PHE A 8 -4.66 2.49 2.23
CA PHE A 8 -5.44 1.40 2.80
C PHE A 8 -5.92 0.44 1.69
N PRO A 9 -6.04 -0.87 1.97
CA PRO A 9 -6.54 -1.82 0.99
C PRO A 9 -7.87 -1.39 0.37
N CYS A 10 -8.12 -1.79 -0.86
CA CYS A 10 -9.32 -1.47 -1.64
C CYS A 10 -9.56 0.02 -1.94
N MET A 11 -8.55 0.87 -1.80
CA MET A 11 -8.62 2.29 -2.21
C MET A 11 -8.24 2.54 -3.68
N GLY A 12 -7.91 1.51 -4.44
CA GLY A 12 -7.71 1.61 -5.90
C GLY A 12 -6.29 2.01 -6.34
N LYS A 13 -5.22 1.65 -5.59
CA LYS A 13 -3.82 1.89 -5.99
C LYS A 13 -3.52 1.41 -7.40
N THR A 14 -3.73 0.12 -7.63
CA THR A 14 -3.45 -0.52 -8.93
C THR A 14 -4.28 0.11 -10.05
N TYR A 15 -5.56 0.40 -9.79
CA TYR A 15 -6.41 1.08 -10.76
C TYR A 15 -5.84 2.46 -11.12
N TYR A 16 -5.47 3.26 -10.12
CA TYR A 16 -4.89 4.59 -10.34
C TYR A 16 -3.59 4.51 -11.14
N ALA A 17 -2.66 3.62 -10.75
CA ALA A 17 -1.39 3.45 -11.45
C ALA A 17 -1.58 3.04 -12.92
N ASN A 18 -2.54 2.14 -13.21
CA ASN A 18 -2.86 1.71 -14.57
C ASN A 18 -3.46 2.83 -15.43
N GLN A 19 -4.20 3.76 -14.83
CA GLN A 19 -4.73 4.94 -15.54
C GLN A 19 -3.66 6.03 -15.74
N HIS A 20 -2.60 6.03 -14.91
CA HIS A 20 -1.56 7.05 -14.90
C HIS A 20 -0.13 6.46 -14.97
N PRO A 21 0.18 5.58 -15.95
CA PRO A 21 1.44 4.80 -15.96
C PRO A 21 2.71 5.64 -16.10
N ASN A 22 2.58 6.88 -16.55
CA ASN A 22 3.70 7.82 -16.68
C ASN A 22 4.00 8.60 -15.40
N THR A 23 3.06 8.65 -14.43
CA THR A 23 3.18 9.48 -13.23
C THR A 23 2.93 8.73 -11.93
N ALA A 24 2.43 7.51 -11.99
CA ALA A 24 2.17 6.67 -10.83
C ALA A 24 2.70 5.25 -11.05
N LEU A 25 3.27 4.66 -10.00
CA LEU A 25 3.77 3.30 -9.98
C LEU A 25 3.18 2.57 -8.77
N ASP A 26 2.56 1.42 -8.97
CA ASP A 26 2.14 0.51 -7.89
C ASP A 26 3.16 -0.62 -7.76
N LEU A 27 3.98 -0.57 -6.71
CA LEU A 27 4.94 -1.62 -6.38
C LEU A 27 4.25 -2.68 -5.52
N GLU A 28 3.83 -3.76 -6.18
CA GLU A 28 3.17 -4.86 -5.49
C GLU A 28 4.17 -5.66 -4.64
N SER A 29 4.05 -5.56 -3.32
CA SER A 29 4.98 -6.18 -2.38
C SER A 29 5.09 -7.71 -2.52
N SER A 30 4.02 -8.38 -2.95
CA SER A 30 4.03 -9.84 -3.14
C SER A 30 5.05 -10.30 -4.18
N ASP A 31 5.34 -9.49 -5.18
CA ASP A 31 6.29 -9.84 -6.24
C ASP A 31 7.75 -9.80 -5.75
N PHE A 32 8.00 -9.09 -4.67
CA PHE A 32 9.33 -8.97 -4.04
C PHE A 32 9.48 -9.89 -2.83
N LEU A 33 8.48 -9.93 -1.95
CA LEU A 33 8.58 -10.59 -0.65
C LEU A 33 8.45 -12.11 -0.71
N PHE A 34 7.91 -12.68 -1.80
CA PHE A 34 7.64 -14.10 -1.90
C PHE A 34 8.23 -14.71 -3.15
N ASP A 35 8.67 -15.98 -3.03
CA ASP A 35 9.14 -16.76 -4.17
C ASP A 35 7.98 -17.10 -5.11
N ARG A 36 8.24 -16.93 -6.42
CA ARG A 36 7.30 -17.30 -7.48
C ARG A 36 7.65 -18.62 -8.16
N ILE A 37 8.58 -19.39 -7.59
CA ILE A 37 9.00 -20.69 -8.15
C ILE A 37 7.78 -21.59 -8.28
N GLY A 38 7.47 -22.03 -9.50
CA GLY A 38 6.27 -22.79 -9.85
C GLY A 38 5.00 -21.97 -10.07
N TYR A 39 5.06 -20.65 -9.89
CA TYR A 39 3.93 -19.72 -10.05
C TYR A 39 4.24 -18.59 -11.04
N GLU A 40 5.26 -18.74 -11.87
CA GLU A 40 5.74 -17.72 -12.82
C GLU A 40 4.67 -17.33 -13.85
N HIS A 41 3.75 -18.27 -14.13
CA HIS A 41 2.64 -18.09 -15.08
C HIS A 41 1.47 -17.28 -14.53
N LEU A 42 1.42 -17.03 -13.20
CA LEU A 42 0.33 -16.28 -12.57
C LEU A 42 0.60 -14.77 -12.65
N SER A 43 -0.46 -13.99 -12.81
CA SER A 43 -0.41 -12.55 -12.57
C SER A 43 -0.14 -12.24 -11.10
N SER A 44 0.29 -11.02 -10.79
CA SER A 44 0.51 -10.59 -9.38
C SER A 44 -0.77 -10.70 -8.55
N GLU A 45 -1.93 -10.44 -9.13
CA GLU A 45 -3.22 -10.54 -8.43
C GLU A 45 -3.58 -11.99 -8.10
N GLU A 46 -3.39 -12.92 -9.03
CA GLU A 46 -3.60 -14.36 -8.79
C GLU A 46 -2.61 -14.91 -7.77
N PHE A 47 -1.34 -14.49 -7.87
CA PHE A 47 -0.29 -14.92 -6.93
C PHE A 47 -0.56 -14.46 -5.49
N LYS A 48 -1.16 -13.29 -5.26
CA LYS A 48 -1.61 -12.85 -3.94
C LYS A 48 -2.57 -13.82 -3.27
N GLY A 49 -3.41 -14.50 -4.03
CA GLY A 49 -4.39 -15.45 -3.55
C GLY A 49 -3.81 -16.80 -3.12
N ILE A 50 -2.54 -17.09 -3.43
CA ILE A 50 -1.90 -18.38 -3.07
C ILE A 50 -1.65 -18.44 -1.57
N PRO A 51 -2.18 -19.45 -0.85
CA PRO A 51 -1.89 -19.65 0.57
C PRO A 51 -0.47 -20.16 0.78
N ASN A 52 0.08 -19.91 1.96
CA ASN A 52 1.37 -20.48 2.42
C ASN A 52 2.55 -20.25 1.46
N ARG A 53 2.61 -19.06 0.86
CA ARG A 53 3.73 -18.67 -0.01
C ARG A 53 5.04 -18.65 0.76
N THR A 54 6.12 -19.12 0.14
CA THR A 54 7.47 -19.07 0.70
C THR A 54 8.00 -17.63 0.64
N ARG A 55 8.44 -17.09 1.77
CA ARG A 55 9.04 -15.75 1.83
C ARG A 55 10.49 -15.81 1.33
N LYS A 56 10.90 -14.87 0.49
CA LYS A 56 12.29 -14.68 0.08
C LYS A 56 13.14 -14.17 1.23
N GLU A 57 14.35 -14.66 1.36
CA GLU A 57 15.30 -14.22 2.38
C GLU A 57 15.61 -12.71 2.24
N ASN A 58 15.93 -12.25 1.03
CA ASN A 58 16.27 -10.85 0.74
C ASN A 58 15.08 -10.04 0.19
N GLY A 59 13.85 -10.55 0.29
CA GLY A 59 12.67 -9.93 -0.34
C GLY A 59 12.38 -8.51 0.15
N LEU A 60 12.64 -8.24 1.43
CA LEU A 60 12.48 -6.89 1.97
C LEU A 60 13.51 -5.91 1.40
N GLU A 61 14.77 -6.32 1.31
CA GLU A 61 15.86 -5.52 0.74
C GLU A 61 15.59 -5.20 -0.73
N ASP A 62 15.20 -6.22 -1.51
CA ASP A 62 14.84 -6.07 -2.93
C ASP A 62 13.69 -5.10 -3.10
N TYR A 63 12.68 -5.19 -2.24
CA TYR A 63 11.53 -4.28 -2.28
C TYR A 63 11.91 -2.84 -1.95
N LEU A 64 12.68 -2.62 -0.88
CA LEU A 64 13.16 -1.30 -0.49
C LEU A 64 14.06 -0.69 -1.57
N LYS A 65 14.91 -1.49 -2.21
CA LYS A 65 15.73 -1.06 -3.34
C LYS A 65 14.86 -0.62 -4.52
N ALA A 66 13.83 -1.37 -4.88
CA ALA A 66 12.91 -1.00 -5.95
C ALA A 66 12.18 0.32 -5.67
N ILE A 67 11.79 0.57 -4.40
CA ILE A 67 11.21 1.84 -3.97
C ILE A 67 12.21 2.98 -4.14
N ASP A 68 13.44 2.80 -3.67
CA ASP A 68 14.52 3.78 -3.76
C ASP A 68 14.81 4.16 -5.22
N GLU A 69 14.95 3.16 -6.10
CA GLU A 69 15.15 3.34 -7.54
C GLU A 69 13.98 4.12 -8.18
N ALA A 70 12.74 3.77 -7.84
CA ALA A 70 11.56 4.44 -8.34
C ALA A 70 11.52 5.93 -7.93
N VAL A 71 11.86 6.24 -6.67
CA VAL A 71 11.91 7.61 -6.16
C VAL A 71 13.06 8.39 -6.82
N LYS A 72 14.27 7.83 -6.89
CA LYS A 72 15.46 8.47 -7.48
C LYS A 72 15.33 8.70 -8.98
N SER A 73 14.52 7.89 -9.66
CA SER A 73 14.27 8.08 -11.09
C SER A 73 13.61 9.43 -11.42
N GLY A 74 12.91 10.03 -10.45
CA GLY A 74 12.15 11.27 -10.62
C GLY A 74 10.99 11.16 -11.63
N LYS A 75 10.76 9.97 -12.17
CA LYS A 75 9.76 9.73 -13.21
C LYS A 75 8.32 9.82 -12.67
N TYR A 76 8.12 9.33 -11.44
CA TYR A 76 6.78 9.18 -10.89
C TYR A 76 6.45 10.30 -9.89
N LYS A 77 5.23 10.84 -9.98
CA LYS A 77 4.67 11.74 -8.95
C LYS A 77 4.29 10.94 -7.70
N TYR A 78 3.77 9.71 -7.90
CA TYR A 78 3.34 8.81 -6.83
C TYR A 78 3.96 7.43 -6.98
N VAL A 79 4.48 6.88 -5.88
CA VAL A 79 4.89 5.48 -5.75
C VAL A 79 4.04 4.86 -4.65
N PHE A 80 3.18 3.90 -5.03
CA PHE A 80 2.34 3.17 -4.08
C PHE A 80 3.08 1.97 -3.53
N THR A 81 3.00 1.78 -2.21
CA THR A 81 3.66 0.68 -1.51
C THR A 81 2.72 -0.01 -0.52
N ALA A 82 3.18 -1.13 0.06
CA ALA A 82 2.47 -1.82 1.12
C ALA A 82 2.61 -1.08 2.47
N GLN A 83 1.62 -1.29 3.37
CA GLN A 83 1.59 -0.67 4.70
C GLN A 83 2.25 -1.54 5.79
N ASN A 84 3.02 -2.55 5.43
CA ASN A 84 3.69 -3.40 6.38
C ASN A 84 4.69 -2.58 7.23
N PRO A 85 4.68 -2.66 8.57
CA PRO A 85 5.54 -1.88 9.44
C PRO A 85 7.03 -1.96 9.11
N GLU A 86 7.54 -3.15 8.78
CA GLU A 86 8.96 -3.33 8.42
C GLU A 86 9.34 -2.58 7.13
N ILE A 87 8.42 -2.55 6.14
CA ILE A 87 8.62 -1.81 4.89
C ILE A 87 8.63 -0.30 5.18
N VAL A 88 7.65 0.17 5.94
CA VAL A 88 7.53 1.60 6.25
C VAL A 88 8.74 2.11 7.03
N LYS A 89 9.20 1.36 8.03
CA LYS A 89 10.43 1.69 8.78
C LYS A 89 11.66 1.68 7.88
N GLY A 90 11.75 0.74 6.95
CA GLY A 90 12.82 0.72 5.95
C GLY A 90 12.81 1.96 5.04
N ILE A 91 11.63 2.39 4.59
CA ILE A 91 11.47 3.62 3.78
C ILE A 91 11.91 4.86 4.57
N ILE A 92 11.50 4.97 5.83
CA ILE A 92 11.89 6.09 6.71
C ILE A 92 13.40 6.06 6.98
N ALA A 93 13.98 4.88 7.21
CA ALA A 93 15.42 4.72 7.42
C ALA A 93 16.27 5.14 6.20
N MET A 94 15.68 5.10 5.00
CA MET A 94 16.31 5.65 3.77
C MET A 94 16.18 7.17 3.66
N GLY A 95 15.53 7.84 4.63
CA GLY A 95 15.34 9.29 4.67
C GLY A 95 14.14 9.80 3.85
N TYR A 96 13.18 8.93 3.53
CA TYR A 96 11.98 9.32 2.78
C TYR A 96 10.79 9.56 3.69
N ASP A 97 9.98 10.55 3.30
CA ASP A 97 8.67 10.79 3.87
C ASP A 97 7.63 9.81 3.31
N VAL A 98 6.71 9.38 4.15
CA VAL A 98 5.62 8.48 3.80
C VAL A 98 4.26 9.13 4.05
N HIS A 99 3.34 8.93 3.11
CA HIS A 99 1.99 9.46 3.19
C HIS A 99 0.98 8.31 3.36
N TYR A 100 0.49 8.15 4.58
CA TYR A 100 -0.61 7.22 4.85
C TYR A 100 -1.93 7.81 4.40
N VAL A 101 -2.61 7.15 3.47
CA VAL A 101 -3.96 7.49 3.03
C VAL A 101 -4.93 6.43 3.51
N LYS A 102 -5.83 6.80 4.41
CA LYS A 102 -6.86 5.93 4.99
C LYS A 102 -8.26 6.53 4.77
N PRO A 103 -9.32 5.71 4.69
CA PRO A 103 -10.67 6.22 4.86
C PRO A 103 -10.85 6.82 6.26
N LEU A 104 -11.76 7.77 6.40
CA LEU A 104 -12.18 8.25 7.73
C LEU A 104 -12.57 7.05 8.62
N PRO A 105 -12.13 7.01 9.90
CA PRO A 105 -12.38 5.88 10.80
C PRO A 105 -13.82 5.90 11.36
N ILE A 106 -14.79 5.73 10.48
CA ILE A 106 -16.24 5.74 10.80
C ILE A 106 -16.92 4.49 10.25
N VAL A 107 -18.11 4.17 10.78
CA VAL A 107 -18.92 3.00 10.38
C VAL A 107 -19.22 2.98 8.87
N ALA A 108 -19.43 4.15 8.25
CA ALA A 108 -19.64 4.23 6.81
C ALA A 108 -18.44 3.73 6.01
N SER A 109 -17.20 4.04 6.44
CA SER A 109 -15.96 3.56 5.80
C SER A 109 -15.81 2.04 5.92
N GLU A 110 -16.18 1.47 7.06
CA GLU A 110 -16.17 0.02 7.26
C GLU A 110 -17.12 -0.68 6.26
N ARG A 111 -18.34 -0.16 6.13
CA ARG A 111 -19.33 -0.72 5.18
C ARG A 111 -18.85 -0.65 3.73
N VAL A 112 -18.29 0.48 3.34
CA VAL A 112 -17.72 0.67 1.99
C VAL A 112 -16.54 -0.28 1.76
N PHE A 113 -15.65 -0.41 2.73
CA PHE A 113 -14.52 -1.33 2.63
C PHE A 113 -14.99 -2.79 2.49
N ARG A 114 -15.94 -3.25 3.33
CA ARG A 114 -16.49 -4.61 3.24
C ARG A 114 -17.04 -4.88 1.85
N SER A 115 -17.89 -4.02 1.34
CA SER A 115 -18.48 -4.15 0.01
C SER A 115 -17.41 -4.24 -1.09
N ARG A 116 -16.38 -3.39 -1.06
CA ARG A 116 -15.29 -3.41 -2.04
C ARG A 116 -14.44 -4.68 -1.95
N ALA A 117 -14.17 -5.14 -0.74
CA ALA A 117 -13.37 -6.34 -0.49
C ALA A 117 -14.10 -7.61 -0.93
N GLU A 118 -15.41 -7.71 -0.67
CA GLU A 118 -16.28 -8.80 -1.13
C GLU A 118 -16.36 -8.83 -2.66
N LEU A 119 -16.57 -7.68 -3.31
CA LEU A 119 -16.59 -7.57 -4.78
C LEU A 119 -15.27 -8.00 -5.44
N ARG A 120 -14.13 -7.84 -4.74
CA ARG A 120 -12.81 -8.33 -5.18
C ARG A 120 -12.63 -9.83 -4.95
N GLY A 121 -13.55 -10.52 -4.28
CA GLY A 121 -13.43 -11.93 -3.94
C GLY A 121 -12.55 -12.21 -2.72
N ASN A 122 -12.25 -11.22 -1.88
CA ASN A 122 -11.54 -11.45 -0.63
C ASN A 122 -12.40 -12.27 0.33
N ASN A 123 -11.77 -13.24 1.03
CA ASN A 123 -12.49 -14.07 1.99
C ASN A 123 -12.83 -13.29 3.28
N LYS A 124 -13.82 -13.80 4.02
CA LYS A 124 -14.33 -13.15 5.23
C LYS A 124 -13.25 -12.95 6.30
N GLU A 125 -12.37 -13.91 6.49
CA GLU A 125 -11.31 -13.82 7.48
C GLU A 125 -10.33 -12.67 7.17
N TRP A 126 -9.93 -12.53 5.92
CA TRP A 126 -9.09 -11.43 5.46
C TRP A 126 -9.77 -10.07 5.69
N ILE A 127 -11.08 -9.97 5.37
CA ILE A 127 -11.87 -8.75 5.56
C ILE A 127 -11.89 -8.36 7.04
N GLU A 128 -12.23 -9.29 7.94
CA GLU A 128 -12.30 -9.04 9.38
C GLU A 128 -10.93 -8.64 9.96
N ASN A 129 -9.87 -9.29 9.52
CA ASN A 129 -8.52 -8.95 9.96
C ASN A 129 -8.08 -7.57 9.45
N THR A 130 -8.43 -7.20 8.23
CA THR A 130 -8.05 -5.91 7.65
C THR A 130 -8.81 -4.74 8.31
N ILE A 131 -10.10 -4.91 8.63
CA ILE A 131 -10.92 -3.89 9.29
C ILE A 131 -10.34 -3.48 10.65
N LYS A 132 -9.70 -4.39 11.37
CA LYS A 132 -9.04 -4.07 12.65
C LYS A 132 -8.02 -2.94 12.52
N PHE A 133 -7.46 -2.73 11.34
CA PHE A 133 -6.50 -1.66 11.04
C PHE A 133 -7.14 -0.37 10.50
N LEU A 134 -8.47 -0.36 10.28
CA LEU A 134 -9.17 0.83 9.80
C LEU A 134 -9.21 1.93 10.88
N ILE A 135 -9.55 1.55 12.12
CA ILE A 135 -9.76 2.47 13.25
C ILE A 135 -8.46 2.83 13.97
N PRO A 136 -7.58 1.88 14.35
CA PRO A 136 -6.35 2.22 15.06
C PRO A 136 -5.46 3.15 14.23
N SER A 137 -4.85 4.11 14.92
CA SER A 137 -3.83 4.94 14.30
C SER A 137 -2.62 4.07 13.94
N PRO A 138 -2.12 4.12 12.68
CA PRO A 138 -0.88 3.46 12.33
C PRO A 138 0.33 4.07 13.04
N LEU A 139 0.16 5.19 13.71
CA LEU A 139 1.25 5.95 14.32
C LEU A 139 1.81 5.31 15.59
N SER A 140 1.07 4.40 16.23
CA SER A 140 1.48 3.76 17.49
C SER A 140 2.71 2.84 17.39
N ILE A 141 3.11 2.47 16.17
CA ILE A 141 4.27 1.59 15.94
C ILE A 141 5.56 2.36 15.68
N PHE A 142 5.51 3.70 15.60
CA PHE A 142 6.63 4.56 15.26
C PHE A 142 7.19 5.25 16.50
N THR A 143 8.51 5.45 16.51
CA THR A 143 9.20 6.33 17.45
C THR A 143 8.90 7.80 17.13
N GLN A 144 9.20 8.70 18.07
CA GLN A 144 9.00 10.14 17.84
C GLN A 144 9.80 10.65 16.64
N ALA A 145 11.03 10.18 16.44
CA ALA A 145 11.85 10.56 15.30
C ALA A 145 11.27 10.06 13.96
N GLU A 146 10.75 8.82 13.93
CA GLU A 146 10.11 8.28 12.73
C GLU A 146 8.81 9.04 12.39
N LEU A 147 8.09 9.55 13.38
CA LEU A 147 6.86 10.32 13.18
C LEU A 147 7.07 11.64 12.43
N GLU A 148 8.26 12.22 12.44
CA GLU A 148 8.59 13.40 11.65
C GLU A 148 8.52 13.16 10.14
N HIS A 149 8.63 11.88 9.72
CA HIS A 149 8.54 11.43 8.33
C HIS A 149 7.17 10.84 7.94
N VAL A 150 6.19 10.86 8.84
CA VAL A 150 4.88 10.22 8.61
C VAL A 150 3.76 11.24 8.52
N TYR A 151 3.12 11.32 7.36
CA TYR A 151 1.97 12.18 7.09
C TYR A 151 0.69 11.34 6.98
N LEU A 152 -0.26 11.55 7.89
CA LEU A 152 -1.54 10.83 7.89
C LEU A 152 -2.61 11.67 7.20
N HIS A 153 -3.26 11.07 6.21
CA HIS A 153 -4.34 11.68 5.44
C HIS A 153 -5.61 10.84 5.52
N PHE A 154 -6.75 11.50 5.66
CA PHE A 154 -8.06 10.85 5.69
C PHE A 154 -8.85 11.21 4.42
N ALA A 155 -9.19 10.17 3.65
CA ALA A 155 -10.08 10.28 2.50
C ALA A 155 -11.54 10.11 2.93
N PRO A 156 -12.50 10.76 2.28
CA PRO A 156 -13.92 10.45 2.48
C PRO A 156 -14.22 8.96 2.29
N SER A 157 -15.21 8.45 3.02
CA SER A 157 -15.51 7.00 3.10
C SER A 157 -15.74 6.33 1.74
N HIS A 158 -16.34 7.06 0.81
CA HIS A 158 -16.71 6.57 -0.52
C HIS A 158 -15.69 6.88 -1.61
N ASP A 159 -14.66 7.68 -1.30
CA ASP A 159 -13.65 8.04 -2.30
C ASP A 159 -12.69 6.89 -2.57
N TYR A 160 -12.20 6.87 -3.81
CA TYR A 160 -10.99 6.17 -4.22
C TYR A 160 -9.81 7.13 -4.24
N LEU A 161 -8.59 6.59 -4.35
CA LEU A 161 -7.39 7.41 -4.48
C LEU A 161 -7.48 8.43 -5.62
N SER A 162 -8.14 8.10 -6.74
CA SER A 162 -8.34 9.01 -7.86
C SER A 162 -9.00 10.32 -7.44
N GLY A 163 -10.08 10.26 -6.67
CA GLY A 163 -10.77 11.48 -6.20
C GLY A 163 -10.03 12.22 -5.10
N PHE A 164 -9.10 11.55 -4.41
CA PHE A 164 -8.32 12.14 -3.32
C PHE A 164 -7.00 12.76 -3.81
N LEU A 165 -6.25 12.02 -4.65
CA LEU A 165 -4.91 12.44 -5.07
C LEU A 165 -4.93 13.67 -5.99
N ASP A 166 -6.01 13.91 -6.72
CA ASP A 166 -6.19 15.14 -7.52
C ASP A 166 -6.22 16.41 -6.65
N LYS A 167 -6.52 16.24 -5.37
CA LYS A 167 -6.57 17.31 -4.35
C LYS A 167 -5.31 17.32 -3.45
N PHE A 168 -4.38 16.39 -3.70
CA PHE A 168 -3.21 16.12 -2.87
C PHE A 168 -2.00 16.90 -3.43
N GLU A 169 -2.05 18.20 -3.34
CA GLU A 169 -0.94 19.10 -3.72
C GLU A 169 -0.05 19.49 -2.55
#